data_993141639833057c8b1ffc58da2c971b
#
_entry.id   993141639833057c8b1ffc58da2c971b
#
_cell.length_a   1.000
_cell.length_b   1.000
_cell.length_c   1.000
_cell.angle_alpha   90.00
_cell.angle_beta   90.00
_cell.angle_gamma   90.00
#
_symmetry.space_group_name_H-M   'P 1'
#
loop_
_entity.id
_entity.type
_entity.pdbx_description
1 polymer ?
#
loop_
_entity_poly.entity_id
_entity_poly.type
_entity_poly.pdbx_seq_one_letter_code
_entity_poly.pdbx_strand_id
1 'polypeptide(L)'
;FHLGTAVLRIFEMRKGHGDRLCNLLPGDCTSVLDCTFGQGRDSVILSWYLRKRGEVISLERSRPLYEVGKEGLAALSGQDGEMTEALRRIQLLHADFRGFLETAAPNSFDVIYFDPMFRYPVKRKENSIEGFRSAAVYDPLTEDVLQFAMRAARKKVIVKERPFSALFRTGLFTEIHGKRGQTTAYGVIKL
;
A
#
# COMPACT_ATOMS: atom_id res chain seq x y z
N PHE A 1 -4.83 9.75 -10.28
CA PHE A 1 -3.82 9.95 -9.23
C PHE A 1 -4.21 11.13 -8.35
N HIS A 2 -4.27 10.93 -7.05
CA HIS A 2 -4.72 11.96 -6.13
C HIS A 2 -4.05 11.79 -4.77
N LEU A 3 -3.22 12.76 -4.36
CA LEU A 3 -2.49 12.70 -3.09
C LEU A 3 -3.40 12.75 -1.86
N GLY A 4 -4.52 13.49 -1.93
CA GLY A 4 -5.59 13.48 -0.92
C GLY A 4 -5.10 13.44 0.52
N THR A 5 -5.46 12.35 1.21
CA THR A 5 -5.07 12.14 2.61
C THR A 5 -3.58 11.91 2.82
N ALA A 6 -2.79 11.59 1.77
CA ALA A 6 -1.33 11.41 1.93
C ALA A 6 -0.66 12.70 2.41
N VAL A 7 -1.05 13.85 1.85
CA VAL A 7 -0.52 15.17 2.27
C VAL A 7 -0.81 15.43 3.74
N LEU A 8 -2.05 15.18 4.18
CA LEU A 8 -2.44 15.37 5.58
C LEU A 8 -1.67 14.42 6.51
N ARG A 9 -1.51 13.15 6.15
CA ARG A 9 -0.77 12.17 6.95
C ARG A 9 0.70 12.55 7.07
N ILE A 10 1.34 13.01 5.99
CA ILE A 10 2.72 13.50 6.01
C ILE A 10 2.84 14.75 6.89
N PHE A 11 1.88 15.67 6.81
CA PHE A 11 1.87 16.85 7.65
C PHE A 11 1.79 16.49 9.15
N GLU A 12 0.96 15.52 9.52
CA GLU A 12 0.87 15.03 10.91
C GLU A 12 2.17 14.32 11.34
N MET A 13 2.79 13.53 10.45
CA MET A 13 4.09 12.91 10.75
C MET A 13 5.20 13.94 10.98
N ARG A 14 5.19 15.08 10.25
CA ARG A 14 6.13 16.19 10.49
C ARG A 14 5.98 16.84 11.85
N LYS A 15 4.78 16.83 12.41
CA LYS A 15 4.52 17.29 13.79
C LYS A 15 4.92 16.28 14.86
N GLY A 16 5.47 15.14 14.47
CA GLY A 16 5.85 14.07 15.40
C GLY A 16 4.73 13.08 15.71
N HIS A 17 3.57 13.18 15.05
CA HIS A 17 2.52 12.19 15.18
C HIS A 17 2.90 10.93 14.39
N GLY A 18 2.57 9.76 14.94
CA GLY A 18 2.80 8.48 14.25
C GLY A 18 1.78 8.25 13.13
N ASP A 19 2.23 7.61 12.05
CA ASP A 19 1.34 7.09 11.03
C ASP A 19 1.05 5.61 11.24
N ARG A 20 -0.20 5.19 11.07
CA ARG A 20 -0.63 3.82 11.36
C ARG A 20 0.10 2.76 10.51
N LEU A 21 0.35 3.05 9.25
CA LEU A 21 1.06 2.13 8.35
C LEU A 21 2.57 2.17 8.64
N CYS A 22 3.15 3.36 8.72
CA CYS A 22 4.58 3.53 8.94
C CYS A 22 5.05 2.97 10.29
N ASN A 23 4.22 3.04 11.34
CA ASN A 23 4.52 2.47 12.65
C ASN A 23 4.60 0.93 12.66
N LEU A 24 4.10 0.27 11.60
CA LEU A 24 4.19 -1.19 11.45
C LEU A 24 5.47 -1.63 10.73
N LEU A 25 6.16 -0.70 10.06
CA LEU A 25 7.41 -1.02 9.37
C LEU A 25 8.51 -1.35 10.40
N PRO A 26 9.40 -2.31 10.09
CA PRO A 26 10.63 -2.50 10.86
C PRO A 26 11.48 -1.22 10.88
N GLY A 27 12.16 -0.93 12.00
CA GLY A 27 12.99 0.27 12.11
C GLY A 27 14.13 0.35 11.10
N ASP A 28 14.60 -0.81 10.65
CA ASP A 28 15.65 -1.00 9.64
C ASP A 28 15.09 -1.37 8.24
N CYS A 29 13.82 -1.04 7.98
CA CYS A 29 13.19 -1.29 6.68
C CYS A 29 13.82 -0.43 5.59
N THR A 30 14.24 -1.08 4.50
CA THR A 30 14.86 -0.44 3.33
C THR A 30 14.17 -0.77 2.01
N SER A 31 13.26 -1.74 1.98
CA SER A 31 12.54 -2.08 0.75
C SER A 31 11.10 -2.46 1.04
N VAL A 32 10.17 -1.83 0.30
CA VAL A 32 8.74 -2.13 0.40
C VAL A 32 8.17 -2.40 -0.99
N LEU A 33 7.45 -3.52 -1.13
CA LEU A 33 6.59 -3.79 -2.27
C LEU A 33 5.15 -3.43 -1.89
N ASP A 34 4.59 -2.39 -2.51
CA ASP A 34 3.16 -2.08 -2.46
C ASP A 34 2.45 -2.80 -3.61
N CYS A 35 1.72 -3.85 -3.28
CA CYS A 35 1.03 -4.69 -4.25
C CYS A 35 -0.24 -4.06 -4.85
N THR A 36 -0.66 -2.89 -4.34
CA THR A 36 -1.97 -2.30 -4.64
C THR A 36 -1.90 -0.77 -4.73
N PHE A 37 -1.17 -0.26 -5.72
CA PHE A 37 -0.91 1.17 -5.88
C PHE A 37 -2.17 2.04 -5.84
N GLY A 38 -3.18 1.70 -6.63
CA GLY A 38 -4.45 2.40 -6.69
C GLY A 38 -4.31 3.89 -7.00
N GLN A 39 -4.59 4.74 -6.02
CA GLN A 39 -4.40 6.20 -6.13
C GLN A 39 -3.00 6.68 -5.73
N GLY A 40 -2.12 5.79 -5.31
CA GLY A 40 -0.73 6.07 -4.92
C GLY A 40 -0.55 6.65 -3.51
N ARG A 41 -1.61 6.75 -2.71
CA ARG A 41 -1.55 7.43 -1.41
C ARG A 41 -0.60 6.75 -0.42
N ASP A 42 -0.74 5.45 -0.25
CA ASP A 42 0.09 4.69 0.69
C ASP A 42 1.52 4.54 0.18
N SER A 43 1.73 4.34 -1.14
CA SER A 43 3.06 4.34 -1.77
C SER A 43 3.83 5.65 -1.51
N VAL A 44 3.14 6.81 -1.65
CA VAL A 44 3.76 8.13 -1.39
C VAL A 44 4.14 8.29 0.07
N ILE A 45 3.28 7.85 1.00
CA ILE A 45 3.58 7.87 2.43
C ILE A 45 4.76 6.98 2.78
N LEU A 46 4.78 5.75 2.26
CA LEU A 46 5.88 4.81 2.45
C LEU A 46 7.20 5.38 1.91
N SER A 47 7.20 5.93 0.69
CA SER A 47 8.37 6.55 0.09
C SER A 47 8.86 7.77 0.88
N TRP A 48 7.94 8.63 1.33
CA TRP A 48 8.29 9.79 2.16
C TRP A 48 8.89 9.34 3.52
N TYR A 49 8.33 8.32 4.14
CA TYR A 49 8.79 7.80 5.44
C TYR A 49 10.17 7.15 5.33
N LEU A 50 10.38 6.31 4.31
CA LEU A 50 11.68 5.65 4.09
C LEU A 50 12.76 6.63 3.65
N ARG A 51 12.41 7.75 2.99
CA ARG A 51 13.36 8.74 2.49
C ARG A 51 14.44 8.09 1.61
N LYS A 52 15.70 8.53 1.72
CA LYS A 52 16.85 7.96 1.00
C LYS A 52 17.32 6.62 1.55
N ARG A 53 16.75 6.14 2.65
CA ARG A 53 17.15 4.86 3.26
C ARG A 53 16.59 3.66 2.53
N GLY A 54 15.53 3.86 1.75
CA GLY A 54 14.85 2.73 1.14
C GLY A 54 14.11 3.07 -0.13
N GLU A 55 13.64 2.02 -0.78
CA GLU A 55 12.89 2.06 -2.03
C GLU A 55 11.46 1.55 -1.85
N VAL A 56 10.57 2.05 -2.71
CA VAL A 56 9.20 1.56 -2.82
C VAL A 56 8.95 1.17 -4.27
N ILE A 57 8.69 -0.11 -4.47
CA ILE A 57 8.16 -0.63 -5.72
C ILE A 57 6.65 -0.79 -5.54
N SER A 58 5.87 -0.32 -6.49
CA SER A 58 4.41 -0.39 -6.44
C SER A 58 3.86 -1.07 -7.68
N LEU A 59 2.85 -1.92 -7.49
CA LEU A 59 2.20 -2.65 -8.56
C LEU A 59 0.80 -2.09 -8.80
N GLU A 60 0.43 -1.93 -10.06
CA GLU A 60 -0.93 -1.60 -10.49
C GLU A 60 -1.31 -2.49 -11.67
N ARG A 61 -2.38 -3.26 -11.51
CA ARG A 61 -2.88 -4.16 -12.56
C ARG A 61 -3.71 -3.43 -13.60
N SER A 62 -4.51 -2.46 -13.16
CA SER A 62 -5.36 -1.69 -14.07
C SER A 62 -4.51 -0.78 -14.96
N ARG A 63 -4.54 -1.02 -16.27
CA ARG A 63 -3.81 -0.19 -17.24
C ARG A 63 -4.17 1.29 -17.15
N PRO A 64 -5.46 1.69 -17.07
CA PRO A 64 -5.81 3.10 -16.91
C PRO A 64 -5.26 3.71 -15.62
N LEU A 65 -5.32 3.00 -14.48
CA LEU A 65 -4.79 3.51 -13.21
C LEU A 65 -3.26 3.58 -13.21
N TYR A 66 -2.60 2.61 -13.84
CA TYR A 66 -1.15 2.63 -14.02
C TYR A 66 -0.69 3.87 -14.83
N GLU A 67 -1.32 4.16 -15.99
CA GLU A 67 -0.93 5.30 -16.82
C GLU A 67 -1.15 6.63 -16.06
N VAL A 68 -2.32 6.81 -15.44
CA VAL A 68 -2.61 7.99 -14.61
C VAL A 68 -1.65 8.10 -13.42
N GLY A 69 -1.32 6.98 -12.78
CA GLY A 69 -0.35 6.92 -11.68
C GLY A 69 1.04 7.32 -12.12
N LYS A 70 1.52 6.78 -13.24
CA LYS A 70 2.81 7.06 -13.83
C LYS A 70 2.96 8.56 -14.19
N GLU A 71 1.96 9.10 -14.87
CA GLU A 71 1.94 10.54 -15.18
C GLU A 71 1.88 11.39 -13.92
N GLY A 72 1.04 11.03 -12.95
CA GLY A 72 0.92 11.73 -11.69
C GLY A 72 2.22 11.74 -10.87
N LEU A 73 2.92 10.61 -10.79
CA LEU A 73 4.24 10.53 -10.14
C LEU A 73 5.28 11.38 -10.86
N ALA A 74 5.22 11.50 -12.18
CA ALA A 74 6.17 12.28 -12.97
C ALA A 74 5.86 13.79 -12.98
N ALA A 75 4.59 14.18 -13.09
CA ALA A 75 4.18 15.57 -13.31
C ALA A 75 3.93 16.35 -12.01
N LEU A 76 3.40 15.68 -10.96
CA LEU A 76 3.10 16.37 -9.71
C LEU A 76 4.38 16.79 -8.99
N SER A 77 4.39 18.07 -8.61
CA SER A 77 5.33 18.59 -7.61
C SER A 77 4.59 18.68 -6.29
N GLY A 78 5.23 18.22 -5.21
CA GLY A 78 4.72 18.46 -3.87
C GLY A 78 4.82 19.93 -3.49
N GLN A 79 4.20 20.30 -2.38
CA GLN A 79 4.31 21.65 -1.82
C GLN A 79 5.75 22.01 -1.40
N ASP A 80 6.61 21.00 -1.30
CA ASP A 80 8.02 21.10 -0.96
C ASP A 80 8.88 20.04 -1.68
N GLY A 81 10.19 20.19 -1.57
CA GLY A 81 11.17 19.28 -2.18
C GLY A 81 11.09 17.85 -1.68
N GLU A 82 10.82 17.63 -0.37
CA GLU A 82 10.75 16.28 0.21
C GLU A 82 9.60 15.45 -0.38
N MET A 83 8.44 16.09 -0.58
CA MET A 83 7.28 15.45 -1.21
C MET A 83 7.57 15.12 -2.67
N THR A 84 8.17 16.06 -3.40
CA THR A 84 8.56 15.86 -4.79
C THR A 84 9.56 14.72 -4.93
N GLU A 85 10.57 14.66 -4.05
CA GLU A 85 11.51 13.54 -4.02
C GLU A 85 10.84 12.21 -3.70
N ALA A 86 9.87 12.20 -2.76
CA ALA A 86 9.13 10.99 -2.44
C ALA A 86 8.35 10.45 -3.64
N LEU A 87 7.71 11.31 -4.41
CA LEU A 87 7.03 10.94 -5.66
C LEU A 87 8.00 10.30 -6.68
N ARG A 88 9.18 10.88 -6.85
CA ARG A 88 10.17 10.44 -7.86
C ARG A 88 10.88 9.14 -7.48
N ARG A 89 10.92 8.78 -6.20
CA ARG A 89 11.51 7.52 -5.74
C ARG A 89 10.61 6.30 -5.89
N ILE A 90 9.32 6.48 -6.15
CA ILE A 90 8.41 5.35 -6.34
C ILE A 90 8.62 4.75 -7.72
N GLN A 91 8.94 3.47 -7.77
CA GLN A 91 8.95 2.69 -9.00
C GLN A 91 7.59 2.03 -9.20
N LEU A 92 6.78 2.57 -10.11
CA LEU A 92 5.47 2.01 -10.44
C LEU A 92 5.59 1.05 -11.61
N LEU A 93 5.10 -0.17 -11.44
CA LEU A 93 5.08 -1.23 -12.45
C LEU A 93 3.63 -1.58 -12.83
N HIS A 94 3.38 -1.75 -14.13
CA HIS A 94 2.13 -2.32 -14.62
C HIS A 94 2.19 -3.84 -14.49
N ALA A 95 1.69 -4.37 -13.38
CA ALA A 95 1.76 -5.78 -13.07
C ALA A 95 0.60 -6.22 -12.17
N ASP A 96 0.22 -7.48 -12.31
CA ASP A 96 -0.64 -8.19 -11.38
C ASP A 96 0.19 -8.70 -10.19
N PHE A 97 -0.26 -8.44 -8.97
CA PHE A 97 0.50 -8.82 -7.77
C PHE A 97 0.64 -10.33 -7.61
N ARG A 98 -0.37 -11.14 -8.01
CA ARG A 98 -0.29 -12.61 -7.93
C ARG A 98 0.84 -13.12 -8.82
N GLY A 99 0.81 -12.80 -10.12
CA GLY A 99 1.84 -13.24 -11.06
C GLY A 99 3.24 -12.71 -10.70
N PHE A 100 3.32 -11.47 -10.18
CA PHE A 100 4.58 -10.91 -9.72
C PHE A 100 5.14 -11.68 -8.53
N LEU A 101 4.33 -11.92 -7.49
CA LEU A 101 4.77 -12.61 -6.27
C LEU A 101 5.07 -14.10 -6.51
N GLU A 102 4.35 -14.74 -7.42
CA GLU A 102 4.59 -16.14 -7.80
C GLU A 102 6.02 -16.35 -8.34
N THR A 103 6.55 -15.36 -9.04
CA THR A 103 7.89 -15.41 -9.65
C THR A 103 8.97 -14.67 -8.85
N ALA A 104 8.58 -13.89 -7.84
CA ALA A 104 9.52 -13.15 -7.01
C ALA A 104 10.50 -14.08 -6.28
N ALA A 105 11.76 -13.67 -6.21
CA ALA A 105 12.76 -14.39 -5.45
C ALA A 105 12.43 -14.38 -3.94
N PRO A 106 12.76 -15.45 -3.19
CA PRO A 106 12.62 -15.44 -1.74
C PRO A 106 13.38 -14.29 -1.10
N ASN A 107 12.79 -13.70 -0.05
CA ASN A 107 13.42 -12.61 0.73
C ASN A 107 13.85 -11.39 -0.10
N SER A 108 13.12 -11.04 -1.17
CA SER A 108 13.47 -9.91 -2.05
C SER A 108 13.07 -8.55 -1.48
N PHE A 109 12.09 -8.49 -0.57
CA PHE A 109 11.62 -7.24 0.04
C PHE A 109 11.62 -7.35 1.57
N ASP A 110 11.90 -6.25 2.28
CA ASP A 110 11.73 -6.23 3.74
C ASP A 110 10.27 -6.35 4.13
N VAL A 111 9.41 -5.60 3.43
CA VAL A 111 7.96 -5.59 3.69
C VAL A 111 7.19 -5.71 2.38
N ILE A 112 6.14 -6.53 2.40
CA ILE A 112 5.13 -6.57 1.35
C ILE A 112 3.82 -6.04 1.92
N TYR A 113 3.21 -5.06 1.22
CA TYR A 113 2.02 -4.35 1.63
C TYR A 113 0.87 -4.55 0.66
N PHE A 114 -0.36 -4.70 1.20
CA PHE A 114 -1.60 -4.79 0.46
C PHE A 114 -2.66 -3.84 1.03
N ASP A 115 -3.32 -3.08 0.15
CA ASP A 115 -4.58 -2.36 0.40
C ASP A 115 -5.61 -2.72 -0.68
N PRO A 116 -6.07 -3.98 -0.72
CA PRO A 116 -7.00 -4.41 -1.76
C PRO A 116 -8.31 -3.65 -1.65
N MET A 117 -8.91 -3.29 -2.80
CA MET A 117 -10.21 -2.65 -2.80
C MET A 117 -11.28 -3.60 -2.24
N PHE A 118 -12.05 -3.10 -1.27
CA PHE A 118 -13.09 -3.90 -0.64
C PHE A 118 -14.18 -4.33 -1.65
N ARG A 119 -14.54 -5.60 -1.66
CA ARG A 119 -15.62 -6.17 -2.47
C ARG A 119 -16.97 -5.43 -2.31
N TYR A 120 -17.22 -4.86 -1.13
CA TYR A 120 -18.43 -4.11 -0.80
C TYR A 120 -18.03 -2.71 -0.33
N PRO A 121 -17.99 -1.72 -1.24
CA PRO A 121 -17.63 -0.36 -0.86
C PRO A 121 -18.65 0.20 0.12
N VAL A 122 -18.19 0.94 1.12
CA VAL A 122 -19.07 1.74 1.98
C VAL A 122 -19.73 2.79 1.08
N LYS A 123 -21.07 2.82 1.05
CA LYS A 123 -21.84 3.83 0.32
C LYS A 123 -21.54 5.22 0.90
N ARG A 124 -20.58 5.93 0.35
CA ARG A 124 -20.42 7.37 0.54
C ARG A 124 -20.86 8.08 -0.73
N LYS A 125 -21.72 9.08 -0.57
CA LYS A 125 -22.17 10.00 -1.63
C LYS A 125 -21.02 10.97 -1.98
N GLU A 126 -20.04 10.55 -2.75
CA GLU A 126 -19.03 11.47 -3.30
C GLU A 126 -18.68 11.04 -4.71
N ASN A 127 -19.06 11.89 -5.66
CA ASN A 127 -18.97 11.67 -7.11
C ASN A 127 -17.52 11.53 -7.67
N SER A 128 -16.48 11.84 -6.89
CA SER A 128 -15.08 11.83 -7.35
C SER A 128 -14.44 10.44 -7.38
N ILE A 129 -15.10 9.41 -6.83
CA ILE A 129 -14.54 8.05 -6.67
C ILE A 129 -15.13 7.06 -7.68
N GLU A 130 -16.22 7.40 -8.38
CA GLU A 130 -16.90 6.46 -9.29
C GLU A 130 -16.03 6.09 -10.51
N GLY A 131 -15.38 7.05 -11.14
CA GLY A 131 -14.46 6.79 -12.24
C GLY A 131 -13.26 5.91 -11.84
N PHE A 132 -12.77 6.08 -10.61
CA PHE A 132 -11.71 5.23 -10.05
C PHE A 132 -12.21 3.79 -9.81
N ARG A 133 -13.40 3.63 -9.28
CA ARG A 133 -14.00 2.30 -9.01
C ARG A 133 -14.26 1.51 -10.26
N SER A 134 -14.70 2.16 -11.34
CA SER A 134 -14.95 1.49 -12.63
C SER A 134 -13.65 1.03 -13.31
N ALA A 135 -12.53 1.70 -13.06
CA ALA A 135 -11.23 1.36 -13.60
C ALA A 135 -10.47 0.32 -12.75
N ALA A 136 -10.83 0.17 -11.47
CA ALA A 136 -10.13 -0.75 -10.58
C ALA A 136 -10.51 -2.21 -10.83
N VAL A 137 -9.51 -3.07 -10.80
CA VAL A 137 -9.69 -4.52 -10.90
C VAL A 137 -9.82 -5.10 -9.49
N TYR A 138 -10.91 -5.82 -9.24
CA TYR A 138 -11.16 -6.49 -7.96
C TYR A 138 -10.51 -7.86 -7.95
N ASP A 139 -9.33 -7.96 -7.37
CA ASP A 139 -8.70 -9.24 -7.07
C ASP A 139 -8.81 -9.54 -5.58
N PRO A 140 -9.42 -10.65 -5.20
CA PRO A 140 -9.44 -11.06 -3.81
C PRO A 140 -8.03 -11.45 -3.36
N LEU A 141 -7.58 -10.91 -2.25
CA LEU A 141 -6.38 -11.40 -1.59
C LEU A 141 -6.71 -12.75 -0.94
N THR A 142 -6.09 -13.80 -1.45
CA THR A 142 -6.31 -15.20 -1.04
C THR A 142 -5.13 -15.72 -0.23
N GLU A 143 -5.31 -16.85 0.49
CA GLU A 143 -4.25 -17.41 1.32
C GLU A 143 -3.02 -17.85 0.52
N ASP A 144 -3.19 -18.36 -0.70
CA ASP A 144 -2.08 -18.74 -1.57
C ASP A 144 -1.24 -17.51 -2.00
N VAL A 145 -1.89 -16.36 -2.27
CA VAL A 145 -1.16 -15.10 -2.51
C VAL A 145 -0.39 -14.66 -1.27
N LEU A 146 -0.97 -14.82 -0.08
CA LEU A 146 -0.25 -14.53 1.16
C LEU A 146 0.96 -15.45 1.35
N GLN A 147 0.89 -16.73 0.96
CA GLN A 147 2.04 -17.63 0.98
C GLN A 147 3.16 -17.17 0.03
N PHE A 148 2.82 -16.72 -1.19
CA PHE A 148 3.81 -16.12 -2.10
C PHE A 148 4.43 -14.85 -1.50
N ALA A 149 3.60 -13.99 -0.87
CA ALA A 149 4.08 -12.80 -0.21
C ALA A 149 5.01 -13.13 0.98
N MET A 150 4.66 -14.11 1.80
CA MET A 150 5.50 -14.56 2.92
C MET A 150 6.85 -15.10 2.44
N ARG A 151 6.89 -15.83 1.31
CA ARG A 151 8.14 -16.29 0.70
C ARG A 151 9.02 -15.14 0.22
N ALA A 152 8.41 -14.13 -0.42
CA ALA A 152 9.12 -13.00 -1.02
C ALA A 152 9.50 -11.92 0.02
N ALA A 153 8.80 -11.84 1.16
CA ALA A 153 9.10 -10.92 2.24
C ALA A 153 10.24 -11.45 3.13
N ARG A 154 11.03 -10.54 3.67
CA ARG A 154 12.13 -10.83 4.60
C ARG A 154 11.71 -10.70 6.06
N LYS A 155 10.79 -9.77 6.34
CA LYS A 155 10.45 -9.38 7.72
C LYS A 155 8.95 -9.40 8.00
N LYS A 156 8.14 -8.81 7.10
CA LYS A 156 6.70 -8.68 7.34
C LYS A 156 5.88 -8.69 6.06
N VAL A 157 4.66 -9.22 6.16
CA VAL A 157 3.56 -8.92 5.25
C VAL A 157 2.51 -8.11 6.00
N ILE A 158 2.08 -6.98 5.45
CA ILE A 158 1.10 -6.07 6.04
C ILE A 158 -0.11 -5.99 5.11
N VAL A 159 -1.30 -6.23 5.65
CA VAL A 159 -2.55 -6.18 4.90
C VAL A 159 -3.50 -5.20 5.57
N LYS A 160 -3.99 -4.21 4.81
CA LYS A 160 -5.03 -3.30 5.23
C LYS A 160 -6.38 -3.82 4.77
N GLU A 161 -7.30 -4.06 5.69
CA GLU A 161 -8.60 -4.65 5.41
C GLU A 161 -9.65 -4.17 6.45
N ARG A 162 -10.90 -4.54 6.27
CA ARG A 162 -11.95 -4.31 7.27
C ARG A 162 -11.67 -5.07 8.55
N PRO A 163 -12.01 -4.53 9.74
CA PRO A 163 -11.71 -5.17 11.02
C PRO A 163 -12.30 -6.58 11.16
N PHE A 164 -13.38 -6.88 10.46
CA PHE A 164 -14.08 -8.17 10.51
C PHE A 164 -13.87 -9.03 9.26
N SER A 165 -12.82 -8.76 8.48
CA SER A 165 -12.49 -9.55 7.29
C SER A 165 -12.29 -11.02 7.65
N ALA A 166 -12.81 -11.91 6.79
CA ALA A 166 -12.56 -13.34 6.92
C ALA A 166 -11.06 -13.66 6.82
N LEU A 167 -10.31 -12.84 6.08
CA LEU A 167 -8.88 -12.97 5.91
C LEU A 167 -8.13 -12.95 7.26
N PHE A 168 -8.56 -12.11 8.21
CA PHE A 168 -7.94 -12.04 9.54
C PHE A 168 -8.23 -13.26 10.43
N ARG A 169 -9.12 -14.17 9.98
CA ARG A 169 -9.46 -15.42 10.70
C ARG A 169 -8.74 -16.66 10.17
N THR A 170 -7.87 -16.50 9.18
CA THR A 170 -7.09 -17.63 8.60
C THR A 170 -6.01 -18.18 9.52
N GLY A 171 -5.69 -17.48 10.61
CA GLY A 171 -4.60 -17.88 11.52
C GLY A 171 -3.20 -17.47 11.05
N LEU A 172 -3.07 -16.85 9.87
CA LEU A 172 -1.77 -16.41 9.33
C LEU A 172 -1.24 -15.15 10.02
N PHE A 173 -2.14 -14.26 10.48
CA PHE A 173 -1.76 -12.97 11.05
C PHE A 173 -1.31 -13.09 12.50
N THR A 174 -0.10 -12.61 12.77
CA THR A 174 0.48 -12.58 14.13
C THR A 174 -0.08 -11.43 14.97
N GLU A 175 -0.50 -10.33 14.31
CA GLU A 175 -1.05 -9.14 14.96
C GLU A 175 -2.15 -8.53 14.10
N ILE A 176 -3.15 -7.92 14.75
CA ILE A 176 -4.20 -7.15 14.08
C ILE A 176 -4.32 -5.80 14.79
N HIS A 177 -4.00 -4.72 14.07
CA HIS A 177 -4.02 -3.35 14.56
C HIS A 177 -5.27 -2.61 14.07
N GLY A 178 -6.26 -2.47 14.91
CA GLY A 178 -7.49 -1.74 14.64
C GLY A 178 -8.16 -1.33 15.95
N LYS A 179 -8.81 -0.16 15.98
CA LYS A 179 -9.60 0.29 17.13
C LYS A 179 -11.09 0.05 16.86
N ARG A 180 -11.86 -0.20 17.92
CA ARG A 180 -13.33 -0.27 17.85
C ARG A 180 -13.88 1.01 17.19
N GLY A 181 -14.77 0.86 16.21
CA GLY A 181 -15.35 1.98 15.46
C GLY A 181 -14.52 2.45 14.25
N GLN A 182 -13.32 1.93 14.01
CA GLN A 182 -12.58 2.20 12.77
C GLN A 182 -13.11 1.36 11.61
N THR A 183 -13.05 1.94 10.40
CA THR A 183 -13.48 1.28 9.16
C THR A 183 -12.42 0.34 8.58
N THR A 184 -11.17 0.46 9.03
CA THR A 184 -10.02 -0.32 8.56
C THR A 184 -9.13 -0.80 9.69
N ALA A 185 -8.56 -1.97 9.54
CA ALA A 185 -7.52 -2.56 10.39
C ALA A 185 -6.31 -2.97 9.53
N TYR A 186 -5.16 -3.14 10.17
CA TYR A 186 -3.96 -3.70 9.56
C TYR A 186 -3.67 -5.06 10.20
N GLY A 187 -3.64 -6.11 9.40
CA GLY A 187 -3.09 -7.40 9.79
C GLY A 187 -1.61 -7.45 9.47
N VAL A 188 -0.81 -8.01 10.37
CA VAL A 188 0.63 -8.17 10.22
C VAL A 188 0.98 -9.64 10.33
N ILE A 189 1.74 -10.15 9.38
CA ILE A 189 2.41 -11.45 9.43
C ILE A 189 3.90 -11.16 9.65
N LYS A 190 4.45 -11.62 10.76
CA LYS A 190 5.90 -11.55 11.06
C LYS A 190 6.59 -12.82 10.55
N LEU A 191 7.76 -12.67 9.95
CA LEU A 191 8.58 -13.73 9.39
C LEU A 191 9.89 -13.89 10.17
#